data_cbb9237f513326532b8febaf501ff49b
#
_entry.id   cbb9237f513326532b8febaf501ff49b
#
_cell.length_a   1.000
_cell.length_b   1.000
_cell.length_c   1.000
_cell.angle_alpha   90.00
_cell.angle_beta   90.00
_cell.angle_gamma   90.00
#
_symmetry.space_group_name_H-M   'P 1'
#
loop_
_entity.id
_entity.type
_entity.pdbx_description
1 polymer ?
#
loop_
_entity_poly.entity_id
_entity_poly.type
_entity_poly.pdbx_seq_one_letter_code
_entity_poly.pdbx_strand_id
1 'polypeptide(L)'
;MSKAARKEGRRTGQPPYLRELLAVAVTLGSGAASALPTLELGESTTLESSLTVNYTASMRTEKPADAYLNDLNLDDGTRNFDRGALITNRVSLFGEMLLRHDNLGAMLRASHFYDAAYRGGNDNDSPLTVNKVGSHDHFTDKTRERSGGEFRLLDAFVFGNWELDGRYLSVKAGRHLVAWGESLFWPNISQGQAPVDATKFNVPGTEAKDAYLPVGQVSASFSLTDDLTLVGFWQYQWEETLLSPVGDFFGNDYFGPGAQFYRLASGVVDRLPDQSFRVANYAGEVEPGDDGQWGLGLRYQLSQDTEVGLYHYRYHDRVAALFFDFTGNTRYSSLAGVGRGTGAGNAPAYQLGYFDDIALTGVSLSTKLGDAVQIGSDLSYREDAAVYLSNGAPTRGNLIQANLNAVYMLGPTAFAQQTTLMGELVHQRIDSVDTLHVSGGLPGESGAFDDFEYDGQTRGSTLLGVGATFDYPGLFSGWDLTTKVFWNQNVAGSAYSGLGRDEKRITVGGDFKYLGNFQVGLTYVGYLGSADIANGRTLADRDYVSLNAKYTY
;
A
#
# COMPACT_ATOMS: atom_id res chain seq x y z
N MET A 1 -33.59 13.34 -44.87
CA MET A 1 -34.53 12.66 -43.95
C MET A 1 -33.70 12.16 -42.75
N SER A 2 -33.74 12.91 -41.67
CA SER A 2 -33.00 12.67 -40.43
C SER A 2 -33.73 11.63 -39.61
N LYS A 3 -33.03 10.56 -39.19
CA LYS A 3 -33.46 9.67 -38.09
C LYS A 3 -32.65 10.03 -36.86
N ALA A 4 -33.23 10.83 -35.98
CA ALA A 4 -32.76 11.05 -34.64
C ALA A 4 -32.99 9.73 -33.84
N ALA A 5 -31.93 9.05 -33.43
CA ALA A 5 -31.99 7.97 -32.47
C ALA A 5 -32.20 8.54 -31.07
N ARG A 6 -33.34 8.19 -30.49
CA ARG A 6 -33.73 8.51 -29.11
C ARG A 6 -32.85 7.69 -28.17
N LYS A 7 -31.95 8.35 -27.45
CA LYS A 7 -31.28 7.76 -26.27
C LYS A 7 -32.35 7.54 -25.18
N GLU A 8 -32.75 6.31 -24.97
CA GLU A 8 -33.50 5.93 -23.77
C GLU A 8 -32.59 6.05 -22.55
N GLY A 9 -32.97 6.94 -21.66
CA GLY A 9 -32.27 7.13 -20.38
C GLY A 9 -32.36 5.84 -19.56
N ARG A 10 -31.19 5.22 -19.32
CA ARG A 10 -31.06 4.19 -18.29
C ARG A 10 -31.44 4.82 -16.95
N ARG A 11 -32.57 4.43 -16.40
CA ARG A 11 -32.95 4.68 -15.02
C ARG A 11 -31.93 3.94 -14.14
N THR A 12 -31.08 4.69 -13.43
CA THR A 12 -30.26 4.17 -12.33
C THR A 12 -31.18 3.75 -11.19
N GLY A 13 -31.78 2.59 -11.30
CA GLY A 13 -32.42 1.95 -10.16
C GLY A 13 -31.32 1.47 -9.24
N GLN A 14 -31.28 1.99 -8.01
CA GLN A 14 -30.42 1.39 -6.99
C GLN A 14 -30.69 -0.10 -6.90
N PRO A 15 -29.63 -0.95 -6.93
CA PRO A 15 -29.82 -2.38 -6.87
C PRO A 15 -30.52 -2.75 -5.54
N PRO A 16 -31.47 -3.70 -5.56
CA PRO A 16 -32.34 -4.03 -4.42
C PRO A 16 -31.56 -4.39 -3.15
N TYR A 17 -30.38 -4.97 -3.25
CA TYR A 17 -29.52 -5.34 -2.13
C TYR A 17 -28.89 -4.15 -1.38
N LEU A 18 -28.85 -2.93 -1.95
CA LEU A 18 -28.39 -1.75 -1.22
C LEU A 18 -29.35 -1.38 -0.09
N ARG A 19 -30.64 -1.57 -0.30
CA ARG A 19 -31.67 -1.37 0.74
C ARG A 19 -31.59 -2.43 1.82
N GLU A 20 -31.31 -3.68 1.46
CA GLU A 20 -31.17 -4.80 2.38
C GLU A 20 -29.89 -4.70 3.19
N LEU A 21 -28.75 -4.29 2.59
CA LEU A 21 -27.48 -4.07 3.29
C LEU A 21 -27.54 -2.87 4.23
N LEU A 22 -28.18 -1.76 3.83
CA LEU A 22 -28.44 -0.63 4.73
C LEU A 22 -29.39 -1.03 5.87
N ALA A 23 -30.40 -1.86 5.59
CA ALA A 23 -31.31 -2.39 6.62
C ALA A 23 -30.58 -3.32 7.59
N VAL A 24 -29.63 -4.16 7.10
CA VAL A 24 -28.78 -4.99 7.96
C VAL A 24 -27.84 -4.12 8.82
N ALA A 25 -27.21 -3.10 8.26
CA ALA A 25 -26.38 -2.17 9.03
C ALA A 25 -27.19 -1.39 10.08
N VAL A 26 -28.41 -0.97 9.75
CA VAL A 26 -29.32 -0.27 10.68
C VAL A 26 -29.92 -1.22 11.73
N THR A 27 -30.21 -2.48 11.38
CA THR A 27 -30.70 -3.47 12.35
C THR A 27 -29.62 -3.96 13.30
N LEU A 28 -28.35 -4.02 12.87
CA LEU A 28 -27.20 -4.29 13.71
C LEU A 28 -26.92 -3.14 14.69
N GLY A 29 -27.20 -1.89 14.33
CA GLY A 29 -27.04 -0.71 15.19
C GLY A 29 -28.17 -0.48 16.20
N SER A 30 -29.29 -1.21 16.14
CA SER A 30 -30.45 -1.02 17.03
C SER A 30 -30.51 -2.02 18.20
N GLY A 31 -29.65 -3.03 18.25
CA GLY A 31 -29.45 -3.87 19.44
C GLY A 31 -28.51 -3.17 20.43
N ALA A 32 -28.77 -3.26 21.72
CA ALA A 32 -27.81 -2.84 22.74
C ALA A 32 -26.51 -3.68 22.54
N ALA A 33 -25.59 -3.13 21.76
CA ALA A 33 -24.37 -3.80 21.38
C ALA A 33 -23.36 -3.62 22.50
N SER A 34 -23.14 -4.67 23.25
CA SER A 34 -21.98 -4.82 24.12
C SER A 34 -20.81 -5.40 23.30
N ALA A 35 -19.60 -4.93 23.59
CA ALA A 35 -18.38 -5.62 23.15
C ALA A 35 -18.50 -7.11 23.49
N LEU A 36 -17.93 -7.97 22.65
CA LEU A 36 -17.90 -9.40 22.96
C LEU A 36 -17.22 -9.60 24.32
N PRO A 37 -17.86 -10.28 25.28
CA PRO A 37 -17.29 -10.41 26.62
C PRO A 37 -15.99 -11.22 26.56
N THR A 38 -15.01 -10.84 27.38
CA THR A 38 -13.87 -11.70 27.66
C THR A 38 -14.38 -12.98 28.31
N LEU A 39 -14.06 -14.11 27.71
CA LEU A 39 -14.43 -15.43 28.23
C LEU A 39 -13.31 -15.93 29.15
N GLU A 40 -13.63 -16.15 30.41
CA GLU A 40 -12.77 -16.83 31.36
C GLU A 40 -12.94 -18.35 31.18
N LEU A 41 -11.93 -19.02 30.62
CA LEU A 41 -11.95 -20.47 30.36
C LEU A 41 -11.34 -21.29 31.50
N GLY A 42 -10.84 -20.63 32.54
CA GLY A 42 -10.19 -21.20 33.71
C GLY A 42 -9.54 -20.12 34.57
N GLU A 43 -8.87 -20.50 35.65
CA GLU A 43 -8.26 -19.57 36.60
C GLU A 43 -7.21 -18.66 35.98
N SER A 44 -6.50 -19.11 34.92
CA SER A 44 -5.43 -18.37 34.24
C SER A 44 -5.63 -18.30 32.72
N THR A 45 -6.81 -18.67 32.21
CA THR A 45 -7.07 -18.72 30.77
C THR A 45 -8.18 -17.77 30.38
N THR A 46 -7.88 -16.81 29.51
CA THR A 46 -8.85 -15.86 28.97
C THR A 46 -8.86 -15.88 27.45
N LEU A 47 -10.05 -15.72 26.87
CA LEU A 47 -10.25 -15.52 25.43
C LEU A 47 -10.94 -14.18 25.21
N GLU A 48 -10.23 -13.28 24.58
CA GLU A 48 -10.74 -12.01 24.08
C GLU A 48 -11.07 -12.15 22.59
N SER A 49 -12.19 -11.61 22.16
CA SER A 49 -12.58 -11.62 20.74
C SER A 49 -13.24 -10.32 20.35
N SER A 50 -13.05 -9.90 19.11
CA SER A 50 -13.76 -8.77 18.53
C SER A 50 -14.14 -9.05 17.07
N LEU A 51 -15.24 -8.43 16.64
CA LEU A 51 -15.70 -8.46 15.27
C LEU A 51 -16.03 -7.04 14.82
N THR A 52 -15.36 -6.58 13.79
CA THR A 52 -15.64 -5.30 13.16
C THR A 52 -16.32 -5.52 11.82
N VAL A 53 -17.44 -4.85 11.61
CA VAL A 53 -18.14 -4.77 10.33
C VAL A 53 -17.98 -3.36 9.79
N ASN A 54 -17.51 -3.20 8.58
CA ASN A 54 -17.36 -1.89 7.94
C ASN A 54 -18.02 -1.89 6.55
N TYR A 55 -18.79 -0.83 6.27
CA TYR A 55 -19.32 -0.52 4.96
C TYR A 55 -18.65 0.74 4.43
N THR A 56 -18.16 0.71 3.17
CA THR A 56 -17.54 1.85 2.51
C THR A 56 -18.13 2.03 1.12
N ALA A 57 -18.57 3.24 0.82
CA ALA A 57 -18.99 3.66 -0.51
C ALA A 57 -18.14 4.87 -0.94
N SER A 58 -17.39 4.73 -2.03
CA SER A 58 -16.57 5.84 -2.56
C SER A 58 -16.97 6.12 -4.01
N MET A 59 -17.01 7.40 -4.36
CA MET A 59 -17.46 7.88 -5.65
C MET A 59 -16.41 8.82 -6.26
N ARG A 60 -16.03 8.58 -7.50
CA ARG A 60 -15.15 9.46 -8.28
C ARG A 60 -15.78 10.84 -8.46
N THR A 61 -15.03 11.91 -8.17
CA THR A 61 -15.51 13.30 -8.31
C THR A 61 -14.91 14.02 -9.51
N GLU A 62 -13.72 13.61 -9.96
CA GLU A 62 -13.03 14.21 -11.10
C GLU A 62 -13.33 13.46 -12.40
N LYS A 63 -13.26 14.15 -13.53
CA LYS A 63 -13.39 13.53 -14.86
C LYS A 63 -12.11 12.79 -15.24
N PRO A 64 -12.21 11.71 -16.06
CA PRO A 64 -11.06 11.13 -16.71
C PRO A 64 -10.17 12.17 -17.40
N ALA A 65 -8.86 12.15 -17.14
CA ALA A 65 -7.93 13.06 -17.75
C ALA A 65 -7.53 12.59 -19.16
N ASP A 66 -7.56 13.50 -20.14
CA ASP A 66 -7.20 13.18 -21.55
C ASP A 66 -5.79 12.58 -21.67
N ALA A 67 -4.85 13.02 -20.83
CA ALA A 67 -3.49 12.48 -20.82
C ALA A 67 -3.47 10.97 -20.51
N TYR A 68 -4.28 10.50 -19.58
CA TYR A 68 -4.37 9.08 -19.25
C TYR A 68 -5.23 8.30 -20.25
N LEU A 69 -6.30 8.91 -20.78
CA LEU A 69 -7.13 8.31 -21.82
C LEU A 69 -6.37 8.08 -23.13
N ASN A 70 -5.30 8.84 -23.37
CA ASN A 70 -4.44 8.73 -24.55
C ASN A 70 -3.19 7.86 -24.33
N ASP A 71 -2.93 7.41 -23.10
CA ASP A 71 -1.86 6.47 -22.79
C ASP A 71 -2.42 5.05 -22.69
N LEU A 72 -2.01 4.20 -23.63
CA LEU A 72 -2.51 2.83 -23.78
C LEU A 72 -2.10 1.88 -22.64
N ASN A 73 -1.24 2.32 -21.73
CA ASN A 73 -0.78 1.55 -20.57
C ASN A 73 -1.36 2.06 -19.24
N LEU A 74 -2.21 3.12 -19.28
CA LEU A 74 -2.80 3.73 -18.09
C LEU A 74 -4.30 4.02 -18.25
N ASP A 75 -4.91 3.66 -19.40
CA ASP A 75 -6.29 4.09 -19.70
C ASP A 75 -7.38 3.16 -19.15
N ASP A 76 -7.11 1.88 -18.93
CA ASP A 76 -8.13 0.92 -18.48
C ASP A 76 -8.77 1.34 -17.14
N GLY A 77 -7.98 1.57 -16.10
CA GLY A 77 -8.49 2.02 -14.80
C GLY A 77 -9.14 3.41 -14.85
N THR A 78 -8.70 4.26 -15.77
CA THR A 78 -9.28 5.59 -16.01
C THR A 78 -10.65 5.50 -16.69
N ARG A 79 -10.78 4.65 -17.73
CA ARG A 79 -12.03 4.46 -18.50
C ARG A 79 -13.08 3.66 -17.76
N ASN A 80 -12.66 2.75 -16.88
CA ASN A 80 -13.58 1.86 -16.17
C ASN A 80 -14.51 2.61 -15.20
N PHE A 81 -14.23 3.87 -14.89
CA PHE A 81 -15.00 4.65 -13.93
C PHE A 81 -15.21 6.08 -14.42
N ASP A 82 -16.41 6.41 -14.86
CA ASP A 82 -16.80 7.77 -15.19
C ASP A 82 -16.89 8.66 -13.92
N ARG A 83 -16.93 9.98 -14.11
CA ARG A 83 -17.27 10.90 -13.02
C ARG A 83 -18.63 10.55 -12.43
N GLY A 84 -18.68 10.33 -11.11
CA GLY A 84 -19.87 9.90 -10.38
C GLY A 84 -20.02 8.36 -10.29
N ALA A 85 -19.14 7.59 -10.90
CA ALA A 85 -19.10 6.14 -10.71
C ALA A 85 -18.66 5.77 -9.29
N LEU A 86 -19.20 4.67 -8.77
CA LEU A 86 -18.75 4.08 -7.52
C LEU A 86 -17.44 3.31 -7.78
N ILE A 87 -16.37 3.79 -7.15
CA ILE A 87 -15.05 3.13 -7.17
C ILE A 87 -14.89 2.12 -6.02
N THR A 88 -15.78 2.18 -5.03
CA THR A 88 -15.87 1.23 -3.92
C THR A 88 -17.34 1.15 -3.49
N ASN A 89 -17.83 -0.06 -3.29
CA ASN A 89 -19.14 -0.35 -2.69
C ASN A 89 -18.99 -1.65 -1.90
N ARG A 90 -18.32 -1.54 -0.74
CA ARG A 90 -17.67 -2.64 -0.03
C ARG A 90 -18.25 -2.86 1.36
N VAL A 91 -18.51 -4.12 1.67
CA VAL A 91 -18.70 -4.60 3.03
C VAL A 91 -17.46 -5.37 3.44
N SER A 92 -16.88 -5.06 4.60
CA SER A 92 -15.72 -5.73 5.14
C SER A 92 -16.03 -6.28 6.53
N LEU A 93 -15.49 -7.45 6.83
CA LEU A 93 -15.51 -8.11 8.12
C LEU A 93 -14.07 -8.26 8.61
N PHE A 94 -13.83 -7.96 9.85
CA PHE A 94 -12.54 -8.10 10.49
C PHE A 94 -12.72 -8.76 11.85
N GLY A 95 -12.14 -9.94 12.04
CA GLY A 95 -12.23 -10.73 13.26
C GLY A 95 -10.89 -10.87 13.94
N GLU A 96 -10.86 -10.74 15.26
CA GLU A 96 -9.67 -10.92 16.11
C GLU A 96 -10.00 -11.84 17.27
N MET A 97 -9.07 -12.74 17.61
CA MET A 97 -9.15 -13.63 18.77
C MET A 97 -7.79 -13.68 19.45
N LEU A 98 -7.76 -13.42 20.75
CA LEU A 98 -6.57 -13.46 21.58
C LEU A 98 -6.81 -14.41 22.75
N LEU A 99 -6.13 -15.56 22.72
CA LEU A 99 -6.09 -16.51 23.81
C LEU A 99 -4.86 -16.23 24.68
N ARG A 100 -5.04 -16.13 25.99
CA ARG A 100 -3.96 -16.00 26.97
C ARG A 100 -4.06 -17.12 28.01
N HIS A 101 -2.93 -17.71 28.35
CA HIS A 101 -2.79 -18.69 29.40
C HIS A 101 -1.48 -18.44 30.13
N ASP A 102 -1.52 -17.93 31.35
CA ASP A 102 -0.35 -17.49 32.13
C ASP A 102 0.56 -16.56 31.30
N ASN A 103 1.79 -16.99 31.06
CA ASN A 103 2.79 -16.28 30.28
C ASN A 103 2.78 -16.61 28.76
N LEU A 104 1.87 -17.48 28.33
CA LEU A 104 1.72 -17.89 26.93
C LEU A 104 0.44 -17.32 26.32
N GLY A 105 0.41 -17.22 25.00
CA GLY A 105 -0.81 -16.85 24.30
C GLY A 105 -0.75 -17.19 22.81
N ALA A 106 -1.91 -17.01 22.17
CA ALA A 106 -2.08 -17.16 20.74
C ALA A 106 -2.96 -16.04 20.19
N MET A 107 -2.62 -15.54 19.02
CA MET A 107 -3.39 -14.51 18.29
C MET A 107 -3.83 -15.06 16.95
N LEU A 108 -5.10 -14.81 16.61
CA LEU A 108 -5.68 -15.08 15.31
C LEU A 108 -6.41 -13.84 14.82
N ARG A 109 -6.08 -13.37 13.60
CA ARG A 109 -6.77 -12.27 12.94
C ARG A 109 -7.06 -12.63 11.50
N ALA A 110 -8.27 -12.33 11.05
CA ALA A 110 -8.69 -12.57 9.68
C ALA A 110 -9.58 -11.43 9.19
N SER A 111 -9.53 -11.19 7.88
CA SER A 111 -10.41 -10.24 7.20
C SER A 111 -11.10 -10.89 6.01
N HIS A 112 -12.30 -10.42 5.71
CA HIS A 112 -13.03 -10.75 4.50
C HIS A 112 -13.74 -9.50 3.99
N PHE A 113 -13.79 -9.32 2.68
CA PHE A 113 -14.59 -8.26 2.10
C PHE A 113 -15.29 -8.71 0.82
N TYR A 114 -16.34 -8.00 0.49
CA TYR A 114 -17.06 -8.07 -0.79
C TYR A 114 -17.29 -6.65 -1.29
N ASP A 115 -16.86 -6.36 -2.54
CA ASP A 115 -17.01 -5.05 -3.17
C ASP A 115 -17.81 -5.18 -4.47
N ALA A 116 -19.02 -4.66 -4.45
CA ALA A 116 -19.94 -4.75 -5.57
C ALA A 116 -19.50 -3.88 -6.76
N ALA A 117 -18.65 -2.87 -6.58
CA ALA A 117 -18.17 -2.00 -7.65
C ALA A 117 -17.40 -2.78 -8.72
N TYR A 118 -16.71 -3.87 -8.34
CA TYR A 118 -15.90 -4.70 -9.24
C TYR A 118 -16.57 -5.98 -9.71
N ARG A 119 -17.86 -6.22 -9.41
CA ARG A 119 -18.56 -7.47 -9.74
C ARG A 119 -19.40 -7.39 -11.01
N GLY A 120 -19.76 -6.19 -11.44
CA GLY A 120 -20.57 -5.91 -12.64
C GLY A 120 -19.75 -5.52 -13.85
N GLY A 121 -20.41 -4.86 -14.80
CA GLY A 121 -19.77 -4.12 -15.89
C GLY A 121 -19.16 -2.83 -15.38
N ASN A 122 -18.26 -2.24 -16.17
CA ASN A 122 -17.65 -0.94 -15.95
C ASN A 122 -18.04 0.06 -17.06
N ASP A 123 -17.52 1.28 -17.00
CA ASP A 123 -17.89 2.35 -17.95
C ASP A 123 -16.99 2.41 -19.19
N ASN A 124 -16.01 1.49 -19.36
CA ASN A 124 -15.07 1.49 -20.47
C ASN A 124 -15.77 1.31 -21.81
N ASP A 125 -15.57 2.24 -22.72
CA ASP A 125 -16.14 2.27 -24.07
C ASP A 125 -15.10 2.01 -25.20
N SER A 126 -13.85 1.64 -24.84
CA SER A 126 -12.74 1.48 -25.77
C SER A 126 -12.27 0.01 -25.87
N PRO A 127 -12.86 -0.80 -26.76
CA PRO A 127 -12.51 -2.21 -26.89
C PRO A 127 -11.10 -2.47 -27.45
N LEU A 128 -10.48 -1.45 -28.05
CA LEU A 128 -9.20 -1.61 -28.77
C LEU A 128 -7.98 -1.19 -27.95
N THR A 129 -8.16 -0.58 -26.75
CA THR A 129 -7.07 -0.07 -25.93
C THR A 129 -6.77 -0.93 -24.70
N VAL A 130 -7.64 -1.86 -24.34
CA VAL A 130 -7.50 -2.69 -23.15
C VAL A 130 -6.21 -3.52 -23.14
N ASN A 131 -5.55 -3.56 -21.98
CA ASN A 131 -4.33 -4.35 -21.74
C ASN A 131 -4.62 -5.70 -21.06
N LYS A 132 -5.82 -6.21 -21.22
CA LYS A 132 -6.33 -7.48 -20.64
C LYS A 132 -6.98 -8.34 -21.72
N VAL A 133 -7.13 -9.62 -21.45
CA VAL A 133 -7.93 -10.53 -22.26
C VAL A 133 -9.39 -10.47 -21.79
N GLY A 134 -10.33 -10.44 -22.73
CA GLY A 134 -11.77 -10.42 -22.46
C GLY A 134 -12.45 -9.14 -22.91
N SER A 135 -13.68 -8.94 -22.45
CA SER A 135 -14.47 -7.76 -22.82
C SER A 135 -13.93 -6.49 -22.14
N HIS A 136 -13.93 -5.36 -22.86
CA HIS A 136 -13.48 -4.07 -22.35
C HIS A 136 -14.35 -3.56 -21.20
N ASP A 137 -15.65 -3.80 -21.26
CA ASP A 137 -16.67 -3.33 -20.32
C ASP A 137 -16.89 -4.25 -19.10
N HIS A 138 -15.99 -5.21 -18.87
CA HIS A 138 -16.02 -6.12 -17.72
C HIS A 138 -14.63 -6.23 -17.05
N PHE A 139 -14.63 -6.38 -15.75
CA PHE A 139 -13.42 -6.64 -14.99
C PHE A 139 -12.90 -8.07 -15.21
N THR A 140 -11.58 -8.25 -15.17
CA THR A 140 -10.97 -9.58 -15.25
C THR A 140 -11.31 -10.43 -14.03
N ASP A 141 -11.09 -11.74 -14.11
CA ASP A 141 -11.27 -12.63 -12.96
C ASP A 141 -10.34 -12.22 -11.82
N LYS A 142 -9.09 -11.85 -12.12
CA LYS A 142 -8.12 -11.37 -11.12
C LYS A 142 -8.56 -10.08 -10.46
N THR A 143 -9.15 -9.15 -11.19
CA THR A 143 -9.70 -7.91 -10.63
C THR A 143 -10.90 -8.19 -9.74
N ARG A 144 -11.78 -9.12 -10.15
CA ARG A 144 -12.92 -9.55 -9.33
C ARG A 144 -12.49 -10.29 -8.05
N GLU A 145 -11.40 -11.06 -8.11
CA GLU A 145 -10.83 -11.73 -6.93
C GLU A 145 -10.19 -10.73 -5.97
N ARG A 146 -9.31 -9.83 -6.46
CA ARG A 146 -8.53 -8.90 -5.64
C ARG A 146 -9.32 -7.69 -5.13
N SER A 147 -10.04 -7.01 -6.04
CA SER A 147 -10.78 -5.79 -5.70
C SER A 147 -12.24 -6.07 -5.40
N GLY A 148 -12.83 -7.13 -5.98
CA GLY A 148 -14.24 -7.49 -5.80
C GLY A 148 -14.54 -8.40 -4.61
N GLY A 149 -13.55 -8.95 -3.91
CA GLY A 149 -13.75 -9.69 -2.65
C GLY A 149 -12.74 -10.78 -2.40
N GLU A 150 -12.17 -10.78 -1.20
CA GLU A 150 -11.14 -11.71 -0.77
C GLU A 150 -11.29 -12.06 0.71
N PHE A 151 -10.94 -13.29 1.07
CA PHE A 151 -10.70 -13.70 2.46
C PHE A 151 -9.20 -13.76 2.71
N ARG A 152 -8.75 -13.23 3.84
CA ARG A 152 -7.34 -13.23 4.21
C ARG A 152 -7.13 -13.55 5.67
N LEU A 153 -6.26 -14.53 5.93
CA LEU A 153 -5.66 -14.74 7.23
C LEU A 153 -4.55 -13.70 7.42
N LEU A 154 -4.66 -12.88 8.45
CA LEU A 154 -3.68 -11.88 8.82
C LEU A 154 -2.72 -12.48 9.86
N ASP A 155 -2.93 -12.21 11.15
CA ASP A 155 -2.09 -12.77 12.19
C ASP A 155 -2.52 -14.20 12.54
N ALA A 156 -1.54 -15.07 12.73
CA ALA A 156 -1.72 -16.41 13.27
C ALA A 156 -0.40 -16.82 13.95
N PHE A 157 -0.26 -16.49 15.22
CA PHE A 157 0.98 -16.72 15.95
C PHE A 157 0.73 -17.13 17.40
N VAL A 158 1.71 -17.78 17.97
CA VAL A 158 1.83 -18.02 19.42
C VAL A 158 2.91 -17.11 19.99
N PHE A 159 2.77 -16.76 21.26
CA PHE A 159 3.77 -15.97 21.95
C PHE A 159 3.97 -16.42 23.40
N GLY A 160 5.12 -16.07 23.95
CA GLY A 160 5.44 -16.29 25.36
C GLY A 160 6.31 -15.18 25.91
N ASN A 161 6.12 -14.88 27.20
CA ASN A 161 6.85 -13.86 27.94
C ASN A 161 7.42 -14.47 29.22
N TRP A 162 8.71 -14.33 29.44
CA TRP A 162 9.42 -14.90 30.60
C TRP A 162 10.26 -13.85 31.29
N GLU A 163 10.36 -13.97 32.58
CA GLU A 163 11.36 -13.28 33.38
C GLU A 163 12.47 -14.27 33.76
N LEU A 164 13.70 -13.99 33.34
CA LEU A 164 14.87 -14.83 33.53
C LEU A 164 15.92 -14.02 34.30
N ASP A 165 16.08 -14.27 35.58
CA ASP A 165 17.03 -13.57 36.48
C ASP A 165 16.90 -12.03 36.39
N GLY A 166 15.66 -11.52 36.45
CA GLY A 166 15.33 -10.12 36.34
C GLY A 166 15.42 -9.52 34.93
N ARG A 167 15.56 -10.35 33.88
CA ARG A 167 15.57 -9.97 32.47
C ARG A 167 14.31 -10.46 31.79
N TYR A 168 13.76 -9.66 30.90
CA TYR A 168 12.53 -9.98 30.19
C TYR A 168 12.83 -10.54 28.82
N LEU A 169 12.30 -11.73 28.52
CA LEU A 169 12.31 -12.36 27.21
C LEU A 169 10.88 -12.45 26.67
N SER A 170 10.65 -11.90 25.49
CA SER A 170 9.41 -12.10 24.72
C SER A 170 9.74 -12.77 23.39
N VAL A 171 8.99 -13.82 23.04
CA VAL A 171 9.14 -14.54 21.76
C VAL A 171 7.78 -14.66 21.10
N LYS A 172 7.75 -14.46 19.77
CA LYS A 172 6.57 -14.72 18.91
C LYS A 172 6.98 -15.67 17.78
N ALA A 173 6.10 -16.60 17.42
CA ALA A 173 6.31 -17.52 16.31
C ALA A 173 5.01 -17.75 15.54
N GLY A 174 5.07 -17.62 14.22
CA GLY A 174 3.91 -17.69 13.31
C GLY A 174 3.80 -16.47 12.42
N ARG A 175 2.64 -16.26 11.83
CA ARG A 175 2.35 -15.06 11.03
C ARG A 175 2.11 -13.87 11.94
N HIS A 176 3.02 -12.91 11.95
CA HIS A 176 2.88 -11.66 12.70
C HIS A 176 3.69 -10.53 12.04
N LEU A 177 3.48 -9.30 12.50
CA LEU A 177 4.23 -8.13 12.06
C LEU A 177 5.41 -7.85 12.98
N VAL A 178 6.53 -7.47 12.37
CA VAL A 178 7.64 -6.78 13.00
C VAL A 178 7.78 -5.44 12.31
N ALA A 179 7.88 -4.35 13.05
CA ALA A 179 8.11 -3.02 12.52
C ALA A 179 9.09 -2.28 13.43
N TRP A 180 10.22 -1.85 12.86
CA TRP A 180 11.26 -1.08 13.52
C TRP A 180 11.31 0.34 12.94
N GLY A 181 11.86 1.28 13.70
CA GLY A 181 11.96 2.68 13.30
C GLY A 181 10.78 3.54 13.76
N GLU A 182 10.86 4.84 13.46
CA GLU A 182 9.98 5.89 13.98
C GLU A 182 9.25 6.67 12.87
N SER A 183 9.31 6.21 11.63
CA SER A 183 8.64 6.87 10.49
C SER A 183 7.12 6.92 10.66
N LEU A 184 6.50 8.03 10.20
CA LEU A 184 5.09 8.31 10.41
C LEU A 184 4.23 8.07 9.15
N PHE A 185 4.58 8.67 8.00
CA PHE A 185 3.81 8.58 6.75
C PHE A 185 4.53 7.72 5.70
N TRP A 186 5.85 7.75 5.67
CA TRP A 186 6.64 7.01 4.69
C TRP A 186 7.59 6.04 5.38
N PRO A 187 7.40 4.72 5.19
CA PRO A 187 8.29 3.72 5.78
C PRO A 187 9.76 3.97 5.46
N ASN A 188 10.62 3.74 6.44
CA ASN A 188 12.07 3.81 6.31
C ASN A 188 12.69 2.50 6.80
N ILE A 189 13.04 2.40 8.07
CA ILE A 189 13.61 1.17 8.66
C ILE A 189 12.61 0.02 8.63
N SER A 190 11.29 0.28 8.69
CA SER A 190 10.25 -0.76 8.61
C SER A 190 9.97 -1.28 7.19
N GLN A 191 10.47 -0.65 6.14
CA GLN A 191 10.03 -0.88 4.76
C GLN A 191 10.21 -2.33 4.28
N GLY A 192 11.34 -2.97 4.61
CA GLY A 192 11.64 -4.35 4.18
C GLY A 192 11.05 -5.44 5.08
N GLN A 193 10.45 -5.10 6.23
CA GLN A 193 10.06 -6.08 7.25
C GLN A 193 8.72 -6.74 6.98
N ALA A 194 7.79 -6.08 6.28
CA ALA A 194 6.48 -6.64 5.95
C ALA A 194 5.98 -6.13 4.60
N PRO A 195 5.28 -6.96 3.80
CA PRO A 195 4.54 -6.49 2.64
C PRO A 195 3.29 -5.71 3.07
N VAL A 196 2.71 -5.00 2.12
CA VAL A 196 1.49 -4.25 2.32
C VAL A 196 0.41 -4.63 1.30
N ASP A 197 -0.83 -4.44 1.64
CA ASP A 197 -1.94 -4.45 0.70
C ASP A 197 -2.18 -3.02 0.19
N ALA A 198 -1.56 -2.68 -0.95
CA ALA A 198 -1.66 -1.35 -1.52
C ALA A 198 -3.11 -0.98 -1.92
N THR A 199 -3.97 -1.96 -2.17
CA THR A 199 -5.39 -1.72 -2.49
C THR A 199 -6.16 -1.10 -1.33
N LYS A 200 -5.68 -1.29 -0.10
CA LYS A 200 -6.34 -0.80 1.13
C LYS A 200 -5.95 0.61 1.53
N PHE A 201 -4.78 1.10 1.11
CA PHE A 201 -4.34 2.46 1.48
C PHE A 201 -5.27 3.57 0.97
N ASN A 202 -5.98 3.31 -0.11
CA ASN A 202 -6.92 4.26 -0.72
C ASN A 202 -8.39 4.01 -0.31
N VAL A 203 -8.64 3.15 0.69
CA VAL A 203 -9.99 2.88 1.22
C VAL A 203 -10.16 3.59 2.56
N PRO A 204 -10.89 4.72 2.63
CA PRO A 204 -11.13 5.41 3.89
C PRO A 204 -11.80 4.52 4.93
N GLY A 205 -11.38 4.66 6.18
CA GLY A 205 -11.81 3.82 7.29
C GLY A 205 -10.98 2.53 7.48
N THR A 206 -10.04 2.24 6.58
CA THR A 206 -9.05 1.19 6.77
C THR A 206 -8.01 1.64 7.81
N GLU A 207 -7.73 0.78 8.76
CA GLU A 207 -6.67 1.01 9.75
C GLU A 207 -5.32 0.50 9.19
N ALA A 208 -4.20 1.11 9.60
CA ALA A 208 -2.87 0.69 9.14
C ALA A 208 -2.61 -0.80 9.40
N LYS A 209 -3.08 -1.33 10.53
CA LYS A 209 -3.00 -2.76 10.87
C LYS A 209 -3.71 -3.68 9.87
N ASP A 210 -4.64 -3.16 9.05
CA ASP A 210 -5.38 -3.92 8.05
C ASP A 210 -4.68 -3.89 6.69
N ALA A 211 -3.78 -2.94 6.48
CA ALA A 211 -3.00 -2.78 5.26
C ALA A 211 -1.66 -3.50 5.32
N TYR A 212 -1.02 -3.60 6.49
CA TYR A 212 0.20 -4.37 6.64
C TYR A 212 -0.09 -5.87 6.67
N LEU A 213 0.67 -6.64 5.92
CA LEU A 213 0.49 -8.09 5.79
C LEU A 213 1.50 -8.84 6.67
N PRO A 214 1.04 -9.56 7.70
CA PRO A 214 1.90 -10.42 8.49
C PRO A 214 2.52 -11.53 7.64
N VAL A 215 3.77 -11.89 7.95
CA VAL A 215 4.50 -13.01 7.31
C VAL A 215 4.90 -14.06 8.33
N GLY A 216 5.18 -15.27 7.86
CA GLY A 216 5.67 -16.36 8.70
C GLY A 216 7.08 -16.06 9.20
N GLN A 217 7.23 -15.89 10.54
CA GLN A 217 8.50 -15.54 11.16
C GLN A 217 8.56 -15.93 12.64
N VAL A 218 9.77 -15.92 13.18
CA VAL A 218 10.04 -15.93 14.62
C VAL A 218 10.68 -14.62 14.98
N SER A 219 10.18 -13.95 16.01
CA SER A 219 10.79 -12.74 16.54
C SER A 219 10.98 -12.82 18.04
N ALA A 220 12.01 -12.15 18.55
CA ALA A 220 12.33 -12.11 19.96
C ALA A 220 12.77 -10.72 20.40
N SER A 221 12.51 -10.41 21.66
CA SER A 221 13.00 -9.23 22.36
C SER A 221 13.54 -9.65 23.71
N PHE A 222 14.78 -9.26 24.04
CA PHE A 222 15.45 -9.63 25.28
C PHE A 222 16.11 -8.41 25.94
N SER A 223 15.74 -8.11 27.19
CA SER A 223 16.34 -7.04 27.98
C SER A 223 17.74 -7.45 28.45
N LEU A 224 18.79 -6.91 27.84
CA LEU A 224 20.18 -7.12 28.24
C LEU A 224 20.52 -6.38 29.54
N THR A 225 20.00 -5.17 29.68
CA THR A 225 20.04 -4.36 30.90
C THR A 225 18.68 -3.70 31.09
N ASP A 226 18.51 -2.88 32.12
CA ASP A 226 17.28 -2.11 32.33
C ASP A 226 17.02 -1.12 31.19
N ASP A 227 18.10 -0.60 30.56
CA ASP A 227 18.06 0.39 29.50
C ASP A 227 18.39 -0.15 28.10
N LEU A 228 18.89 -1.41 27.98
CA LEU A 228 19.33 -1.98 26.70
C LEU A 228 18.55 -3.24 26.36
N THR A 229 17.88 -3.23 25.20
CA THR A 229 17.10 -4.35 24.68
C THR A 229 17.67 -4.83 23.33
N LEU A 230 17.90 -6.12 23.22
CA LEU A 230 18.19 -6.80 21.96
C LEU A 230 16.86 -7.23 21.32
N VAL A 231 16.69 -6.93 20.05
CA VAL A 231 15.54 -7.39 19.24
C VAL A 231 16.03 -8.13 18.01
N GLY A 232 15.25 -9.11 17.55
CA GLY A 232 15.61 -9.86 16.35
C GLY A 232 14.41 -10.53 15.72
N PHE A 233 14.55 -10.85 14.44
CA PHE A 233 13.59 -11.68 13.72
C PHE A 233 14.31 -12.59 12.70
N TRP A 234 13.64 -13.68 12.35
CA TRP A 234 13.97 -14.56 11.25
C TRP A 234 12.67 -14.92 10.52
N GLN A 235 12.59 -14.56 9.23
CA GLN A 235 11.43 -14.85 8.38
C GLN A 235 11.72 -16.14 7.60
N TYR A 236 10.76 -17.05 7.62
CA TYR A 236 10.76 -18.29 6.87
C TYR A 236 9.68 -18.33 5.78
N GLN A 237 9.07 -17.19 5.49
CA GLN A 237 8.09 -17.01 4.45
C GLN A 237 8.26 -15.61 3.84
N TRP A 238 8.44 -15.58 2.52
CA TRP A 238 8.37 -14.36 1.75
C TRP A 238 6.95 -14.19 1.18
N GLU A 239 6.45 -12.96 1.10
CA GLU A 239 5.22 -12.58 0.41
C GLU A 239 5.39 -11.23 -0.26
N GLU A 240 4.76 -11.07 -1.41
CA GLU A 240 4.75 -9.82 -2.17
C GLU A 240 3.85 -8.75 -1.55
N THR A 241 4.10 -7.50 -1.87
CA THR A 241 3.15 -6.39 -1.70
C THR A 241 2.02 -6.56 -2.72
N LEU A 242 0.78 -6.56 -2.23
CA LEU A 242 -0.38 -6.73 -3.08
C LEU A 242 -0.71 -5.44 -3.79
N LEU A 243 -0.53 -5.44 -5.09
CA LEU A 243 -0.83 -4.30 -5.96
C LEU A 243 -2.28 -4.34 -6.45
N SER A 244 -2.79 -3.17 -6.82
CA SER A 244 -4.08 -3.06 -7.50
C SER A 244 -4.04 -3.82 -8.83
N PRO A 245 -5.05 -4.66 -9.12
CA PRO A 245 -5.10 -5.40 -10.36
C PRO A 245 -5.43 -4.49 -11.56
N VAL A 246 -5.20 -5.01 -12.75
CA VAL A 246 -5.48 -4.30 -14.01
C VAL A 246 -6.95 -3.88 -14.10
N GLY A 247 -7.17 -2.60 -14.44
CA GLY A 247 -8.50 -2.00 -14.53
C GLY A 247 -9.13 -1.63 -13.19
N ASP A 248 -8.42 -1.80 -12.06
CA ASP A 248 -8.78 -1.18 -10.79
C ASP A 248 -8.64 0.34 -10.88
N PHE A 249 -9.41 1.08 -10.09
CA PHE A 249 -9.37 2.55 -10.11
C PHE A 249 -7.98 3.13 -9.81
N PHE A 250 -7.19 2.46 -8.98
CA PHE A 250 -5.82 2.85 -8.62
C PHE A 250 -4.75 1.96 -9.27
N GLY A 251 -5.16 0.99 -10.12
CA GLY A 251 -4.26 0.13 -10.85
C GLY A 251 -3.67 0.80 -12.09
N ASN A 252 -2.59 0.25 -12.59
CA ASN A 252 -2.13 0.47 -13.95
C ASN A 252 -2.41 -0.78 -14.81
N ASP A 253 -2.16 -0.72 -16.11
CA ASP A 253 -2.69 -1.71 -17.05
C ASP A 253 -1.69 -2.83 -17.37
N TYR A 254 -0.45 -2.73 -16.89
CA TYR A 254 0.63 -3.69 -17.20
C TYR A 254 1.38 -4.20 -15.97
N PHE A 255 1.14 -3.62 -14.80
CA PHE A 255 1.87 -3.92 -13.59
C PHE A 255 0.89 -4.29 -12.46
N GLY A 256 0.67 -5.57 -12.27
CA GLY A 256 -0.25 -6.09 -11.26
C GLY A 256 -1.06 -7.29 -11.74
N PRO A 257 -1.84 -7.90 -10.86
CA PRO A 257 -2.64 -9.09 -11.19
C PRO A 257 -3.59 -8.86 -12.37
N GLY A 258 -3.56 -9.77 -13.34
CA GLY A 258 -4.40 -9.71 -14.53
C GLY A 258 -3.81 -8.96 -15.73
N ALA A 259 -2.60 -8.43 -15.61
CA ALA A 259 -1.85 -7.84 -16.72
C ALA A 259 -1.53 -8.90 -17.79
N GLN A 260 -1.61 -8.51 -19.07
CA GLN A 260 -1.35 -9.40 -20.21
C GLN A 260 -0.37 -8.77 -21.20
N PHE A 261 -0.42 -7.44 -21.37
CA PHE A 261 0.32 -6.73 -22.39
C PHE A 261 0.87 -5.42 -21.86
N TYR A 262 2.04 -5.05 -22.37
CA TYR A 262 2.54 -3.68 -22.37
C TYR A 262 2.54 -3.17 -23.82
N ARG A 263 1.90 -2.05 -24.09
CA ARG A 263 1.80 -1.44 -25.41
C ARG A 263 3.10 -0.70 -25.75
N LEU A 264 3.80 -1.11 -26.80
CA LEU A 264 5.08 -0.55 -27.21
C LEU A 264 4.95 0.66 -28.15
N ALA A 265 3.80 0.83 -28.79
CA ALA A 265 3.55 1.91 -29.74
C ALA A 265 2.11 2.39 -29.68
N SER A 266 1.89 3.68 -29.94
CA SER A 266 0.57 4.24 -30.12
C SER A 266 -0.14 3.61 -31.32
N GLY A 267 -1.36 3.12 -31.10
CA GLY A 267 -2.22 2.53 -32.13
C GLY A 267 -2.90 1.26 -31.66
N VAL A 268 -4.11 1.06 -32.21
CA VAL A 268 -5.08 0.06 -31.79
C VAL A 268 -4.84 -1.34 -32.36
N VAL A 269 -3.73 -1.58 -33.04
CA VAL A 269 -3.47 -2.85 -33.73
C VAL A 269 -2.33 -3.57 -33.04
N ASP A 270 -2.58 -4.78 -32.55
CA ASP A 270 -1.60 -5.62 -31.87
C ASP A 270 -0.48 -6.11 -32.80
N ARG A 271 -0.72 -6.06 -34.10
CA ARG A 271 0.27 -6.39 -35.13
C ARG A 271 0.35 -5.32 -36.20
N LEU A 272 1.56 -5.01 -36.63
CA LEU A 272 1.80 -4.21 -37.83
C LEU A 272 1.50 -5.03 -39.08
N PRO A 273 1.32 -4.38 -40.26
CA PRO A 273 1.11 -5.08 -41.54
C PRO A 273 2.23 -6.06 -41.90
N ASP A 274 3.45 -5.84 -41.42
CA ASP A 274 4.60 -6.72 -41.58
C ASP A 274 4.63 -7.92 -40.61
N GLN A 275 3.56 -8.09 -39.80
CA GLN A 275 3.41 -9.11 -38.75
C GLN A 275 4.29 -8.86 -37.51
N SER A 276 4.98 -7.71 -37.38
CA SER A 276 5.69 -7.35 -36.15
C SER A 276 4.68 -7.02 -35.02
N PHE A 277 5.13 -7.16 -33.76
CA PHE A 277 4.26 -6.94 -32.60
C PHE A 277 4.37 -5.50 -32.11
N ARG A 278 3.25 -4.94 -31.70
CA ARG A 278 3.16 -3.64 -30.98
C ARG A 278 3.03 -3.79 -29.48
N VAL A 279 3.10 -5.00 -28.98
CA VAL A 279 2.96 -5.31 -27.55
C VAL A 279 4.13 -6.16 -27.08
N ALA A 280 4.54 -5.95 -25.84
CA ALA A 280 5.32 -6.93 -25.09
C ALA A 280 4.35 -7.79 -24.26
N ASN A 281 4.45 -9.10 -24.41
CA ASN A 281 3.58 -10.02 -23.69
C ASN A 281 4.08 -10.23 -22.25
N TYR A 282 3.17 -10.32 -21.31
CA TYR A 282 3.52 -10.70 -19.94
C TYR A 282 4.03 -12.14 -19.89
N ALA A 283 5.21 -12.33 -19.34
CA ALA A 283 5.92 -13.60 -19.30
C ALA A 283 6.08 -14.15 -17.87
N GLY A 284 5.29 -13.65 -16.93
CA GLY A 284 5.26 -14.14 -15.56
C GLY A 284 6.15 -13.38 -14.59
N GLU A 285 6.26 -13.92 -13.39
CA GLU A 285 7.01 -13.36 -12.27
C GLU A 285 8.16 -14.28 -11.88
N VAL A 286 9.22 -13.68 -11.35
CA VAL A 286 10.35 -14.38 -10.76
C VAL A 286 10.47 -13.92 -9.31
N GLU A 287 9.98 -14.77 -8.42
CA GLU A 287 9.97 -14.54 -6.98
C GLU A 287 11.31 -14.96 -6.36
N PRO A 288 11.75 -14.32 -5.24
CA PRO A 288 12.88 -14.78 -4.45
C PRO A 288 12.52 -16.02 -3.63
N GLY A 289 13.49 -16.61 -2.96
CA GLY A 289 13.25 -17.68 -2.00
C GLY A 289 12.61 -17.20 -0.70
N ASP A 290 12.08 -18.13 0.07
CA ASP A 290 11.52 -17.85 1.40
C ASP A 290 12.60 -17.59 2.47
N ASP A 291 13.82 -18.06 2.26
CA ASP A 291 14.94 -17.98 3.19
C ASP A 291 15.82 -16.72 2.98
N GLY A 292 16.79 -16.52 3.86
CA GLY A 292 17.73 -15.39 3.75
C GLY A 292 17.27 -14.11 4.46
N GLN A 293 16.06 -14.03 4.97
CA GLN A 293 15.50 -12.84 5.59
C GLN A 293 15.63 -12.90 7.14
N TRP A 294 16.40 -12.01 7.71
CA TRP A 294 16.62 -11.92 9.16
C TRP A 294 17.05 -10.51 9.58
N GLY A 295 16.89 -10.18 10.86
CA GLY A 295 17.34 -8.92 11.40
C GLY A 295 17.70 -8.98 12.87
N LEU A 296 18.62 -8.09 13.25
CA LEU A 296 19.03 -7.82 14.62
C LEU A 296 19.01 -6.33 14.89
N GLY A 297 18.64 -5.94 16.10
CA GLY A 297 18.63 -4.55 16.52
C GLY A 297 18.93 -4.41 18.02
N LEU A 298 19.45 -3.25 18.38
CA LEU A 298 19.65 -2.82 19.74
C LEU A 298 18.84 -1.56 19.99
N ARG A 299 18.06 -1.52 21.05
CA ARG A 299 17.35 -0.34 21.53
C ARG A 299 17.93 0.08 22.86
N TYR A 300 18.31 1.34 22.97
CA TYR A 300 18.91 1.90 24.17
C TYR A 300 18.10 3.10 24.65
N GLN A 301 17.60 3.00 25.89
CA GLN A 301 16.91 4.07 26.58
C GLN A 301 17.94 5.06 27.15
N LEU A 302 18.18 6.16 26.44
CA LEU A 302 19.12 7.21 26.86
C LEU A 302 18.62 7.98 28.07
N SER A 303 17.30 8.16 28.17
CA SER A 303 16.63 8.81 29.31
C SER A 303 15.19 8.30 29.35
N GLN A 304 14.38 8.74 30.32
CA GLN A 304 12.97 8.37 30.41
C GLN A 304 12.16 8.78 29.15
N ASP A 305 12.63 9.80 28.43
CA ASP A 305 11.94 10.38 27.27
C ASP A 305 12.61 10.06 25.93
N THR A 306 13.80 9.45 25.93
CA THR A 306 14.60 9.31 24.70
C THR A 306 15.10 7.88 24.52
N GLU A 307 14.72 7.25 23.41
CA GLU A 307 15.22 5.95 22.94
C GLU A 307 16.00 6.12 21.64
N VAL A 308 17.09 5.38 21.49
CA VAL A 308 17.85 5.24 20.23
C VAL A 308 17.87 3.78 19.84
N GLY A 309 17.59 3.51 18.56
CA GLY A 309 17.67 2.18 17.96
C GLY A 309 18.80 2.08 16.94
N LEU A 310 19.48 0.94 16.91
CA LEU A 310 20.42 0.56 15.86
C LEU A 310 19.98 -0.77 15.29
N TYR A 311 19.84 -0.87 13.96
CA TYR A 311 19.27 -2.03 13.30
C TYR A 311 20.12 -2.43 12.10
N HIS A 312 20.23 -3.75 11.89
CA HIS A 312 20.74 -4.33 10.66
C HIS A 312 19.90 -5.53 10.27
N TYR A 313 19.44 -5.60 9.02
CA TYR A 313 18.68 -6.74 8.54
C TYR A 313 18.83 -6.96 7.04
N ARG A 314 18.61 -8.20 6.63
CA ARG A 314 18.50 -8.63 5.23
C ARG A 314 17.06 -8.99 4.90
N TYR A 315 16.65 -8.63 3.70
CA TYR A 315 15.31 -8.89 3.18
C TYR A 315 15.33 -9.03 1.67
N HIS A 316 14.25 -9.55 1.11
CA HIS A 316 13.96 -9.53 -0.31
C HIS A 316 12.92 -8.47 -0.59
N ASP A 317 13.06 -7.76 -1.74
CA ASP A 317 12.10 -6.73 -2.11
C ASP A 317 10.69 -7.31 -2.21
N ARG A 318 9.71 -6.51 -1.87
CA ARG A 318 8.31 -6.92 -1.85
C ARG A 318 7.48 -6.26 -2.94
N VAL A 319 8.10 -5.34 -3.67
CA VAL A 319 7.53 -4.69 -4.86
C VAL A 319 8.37 -5.13 -6.05
N ALA A 320 7.71 -5.68 -7.06
CA ALA A 320 8.39 -6.16 -8.25
C ALA A 320 9.01 -5.02 -9.05
N ALA A 321 10.14 -5.28 -9.66
CA ALA A 321 10.72 -4.47 -10.72
C ALA A 321 10.30 -5.01 -12.09
N LEU A 322 10.24 -4.11 -13.08
CA LEU A 322 9.78 -4.40 -14.44
C LEU A 322 10.96 -4.61 -15.38
N PHE A 323 11.04 -5.80 -15.99
CA PHE A 323 12.10 -6.18 -16.92
C PHE A 323 11.54 -6.43 -18.31
N PHE A 324 12.06 -5.72 -19.32
CA PHE A 324 11.69 -5.91 -20.71
C PHE A 324 12.68 -6.78 -21.47
N ASP A 325 12.16 -7.60 -22.37
CA ASP A 325 12.91 -8.32 -23.40
C ASP A 325 12.29 -8.07 -24.77
N PHE A 326 12.93 -7.22 -25.57
CA PHE A 326 12.41 -6.82 -26.87
C PHE A 326 12.76 -7.76 -28.01
N THR A 327 13.72 -8.67 -27.82
CA THR A 327 14.24 -9.50 -28.92
C THR A 327 14.20 -11.00 -28.67
N GLY A 328 13.78 -11.44 -27.49
CA GLY A 328 13.84 -12.86 -27.09
C GLY A 328 15.26 -13.38 -26.84
N ASN A 329 16.28 -12.59 -27.08
CA ASN A 329 17.69 -12.92 -26.86
C ASN A 329 18.43 -11.93 -25.96
N THR A 330 17.74 -10.93 -25.45
CA THR A 330 18.35 -9.83 -24.70
C THR A 330 18.47 -10.20 -23.23
N ARG A 331 19.65 -9.98 -22.66
CA ARG A 331 19.87 -10.07 -21.21
C ARG A 331 19.77 -8.67 -20.62
N TYR A 332 18.59 -8.29 -20.22
CA TYR A 332 18.31 -6.98 -19.63
C TYR A 332 18.34 -6.99 -18.09
N SER A 333 18.74 -8.11 -17.48
CA SER A 333 18.52 -8.27 -16.05
C SER A 333 19.79 -8.57 -15.29
N SER A 334 19.99 -7.88 -14.18
CA SER A 334 20.93 -8.24 -13.13
C SER A 334 20.40 -9.37 -12.23
N LEU A 335 19.09 -9.73 -12.33
CA LEU A 335 18.48 -10.80 -11.57
C LEU A 335 18.57 -12.14 -12.30
N ALA A 336 18.91 -13.20 -11.53
CA ALA A 336 18.94 -14.55 -12.07
C ALA A 336 17.53 -15.01 -12.47
N GLY A 337 17.40 -15.55 -13.68
CA GLY A 337 16.12 -16.07 -14.18
C GLY A 337 15.21 -15.09 -14.88
N VAL A 338 15.44 -13.79 -14.75
CA VAL A 338 14.65 -12.72 -15.38
C VAL A 338 15.31 -12.24 -16.67
N GLY A 339 14.49 -11.82 -17.66
CA GLY A 339 14.98 -11.23 -18.93
C GLY A 339 15.78 -12.21 -19.80
N ARG A 340 15.42 -13.49 -19.81
CA ARG A 340 16.09 -14.54 -20.61
C ARG A 340 15.20 -15.03 -21.74
N GLY A 341 14.77 -14.14 -22.62
CA GLY A 341 14.12 -14.56 -23.87
C GLY A 341 12.91 -15.45 -23.67
N THR A 342 11.97 -15.03 -22.85
CA THR A 342 10.76 -15.78 -22.56
C THR A 342 9.68 -15.62 -23.62
N GLY A 343 9.91 -14.73 -24.61
CA GLY A 343 9.02 -14.57 -25.75
C GLY A 343 9.12 -15.75 -26.73
N ALA A 344 8.02 -16.38 -27.05
CA ALA A 344 7.97 -17.39 -28.10
C ALA A 344 8.25 -16.73 -29.47
N GLY A 345 9.34 -17.13 -30.15
CA GLY A 345 9.60 -16.73 -31.52
C GLY A 345 9.98 -15.25 -31.72
N ASN A 346 10.86 -14.72 -30.90
CA ASN A 346 11.36 -13.32 -30.97
C ASN A 346 10.29 -12.24 -30.72
N ALA A 347 9.15 -12.58 -30.14
CA ALA A 347 8.15 -11.60 -29.75
C ALA A 347 8.63 -10.83 -28.48
N PRO A 348 8.43 -9.51 -28.39
CA PRO A 348 8.69 -8.77 -27.19
C PRO A 348 7.93 -9.34 -25.98
N ALA A 349 8.61 -9.35 -24.83
CA ALA A 349 8.04 -9.82 -23.58
C ALA A 349 8.48 -8.91 -22.42
N TYR A 350 7.74 -8.97 -21.30
CA TYR A 350 8.17 -8.40 -20.03
C TYR A 350 7.87 -9.35 -18.87
N GLN A 351 8.69 -9.25 -17.84
CA GLN A 351 8.56 -10.01 -16.60
C GLN A 351 8.58 -9.09 -15.39
N LEU A 352 7.99 -9.53 -14.31
CA LEU A 352 8.16 -8.94 -12.99
C LEU A 352 9.22 -9.75 -12.22
N GLY A 353 10.12 -9.06 -11.53
CA GLY A 353 11.16 -9.72 -10.73
C GLY A 353 11.41 -8.95 -9.45
N TYR A 354 11.75 -9.66 -8.38
CA TYR A 354 11.99 -9.08 -7.07
C TYR A 354 13.47 -9.16 -6.73
N PHE A 355 14.05 -8.04 -6.30
CA PHE A 355 15.45 -8.01 -5.86
C PHE A 355 15.59 -8.73 -4.52
N ASP A 356 16.52 -9.65 -4.46
CA ASP A 356 16.83 -10.45 -3.28
C ASP A 356 18.06 -9.89 -2.53
N ASP A 357 18.28 -10.37 -1.29
CA ASP A 357 19.48 -10.11 -0.48
C ASP A 357 19.81 -8.63 -0.23
N ILE A 358 18.80 -7.77 -0.19
CA ILE A 358 18.97 -6.36 0.14
C ILE A 358 19.36 -6.25 1.62
N ALA A 359 20.44 -5.52 1.91
CA ALA A 359 20.85 -5.23 3.26
C ALA A 359 20.42 -3.82 3.67
N LEU A 360 19.84 -3.67 4.88
CA LEU A 360 19.54 -2.38 5.46
C LEU A 360 20.25 -2.22 6.79
N THR A 361 20.96 -1.10 6.94
CA THR A 361 21.48 -0.64 8.23
C THR A 361 20.81 0.69 8.58
N GLY A 362 20.26 0.80 9.79
CA GLY A 362 19.49 1.97 10.20
C GLY A 362 19.69 2.38 11.65
N VAL A 363 19.49 3.66 11.89
CA VAL A 363 19.45 4.25 13.23
C VAL A 363 18.13 4.98 13.40
N SER A 364 17.45 4.77 14.53
CA SER A 364 16.24 5.51 14.91
C SER A 364 16.48 6.34 16.18
N LEU A 365 15.72 7.41 16.30
CA LEU A 365 15.61 8.23 17.49
C LEU A 365 14.14 8.52 17.77
N SER A 366 13.69 8.23 18.98
CA SER A 366 12.39 8.67 19.49
C SER A 366 12.61 9.49 20.75
N THR A 367 12.03 10.69 20.81
CA THR A 367 12.17 11.54 22.00
C THR A 367 10.93 12.38 22.26
N LYS A 368 10.63 12.62 23.53
CA LYS A 368 9.58 13.55 23.96
C LYS A 368 10.22 14.87 24.40
N LEU A 369 9.63 15.97 23.97
CA LEU A 369 9.96 17.31 24.44
C LEU A 369 8.81 17.84 25.30
N GLY A 370 8.96 17.68 26.61
CA GLY A 370 7.87 17.87 27.56
C GLY A 370 6.72 16.89 27.30
N ASP A 371 5.50 17.25 27.76
CA ASP A 371 4.34 16.36 27.67
C ASP A 371 3.61 16.45 26.31
N ALA A 372 3.96 17.40 25.48
CA ALA A 372 3.16 17.78 24.32
C ALA A 372 3.76 17.40 22.96
N VAL A 373 5.08 17.25 22.84
CA VAL A 373 5.76 17.03 21.56
C VAL A 373 6.49 15.70 21.56
N GLN A 374 6.20 14.84 20.59
CA GLN A 374 6.99 13.66 20.28
C GLN A 374 7.72 13.88 18.96
N ILE A 375 9.01 13.56 18.92
CA ILE A 375 9.85 13.61 17.73
C ILE A 375 10.35 12.21 17.42
N GLY A 376 10.23 11.80 16.15
CA GLY A 376 10.79 10.58 15.61
C GLY A 376 11.74 10.88 14.46
N SER A 377 12.80 10.10 14.33
CA SER A 377 13.72 10.21 13.20
C SER A 377 14.30 8.84 12.85
N ASP A 378 14.39 8.56 11.56
CA ASP A 378 15.06 7.40 11.01
C ASP A 378 16.13 7.83 10.02
N LEU A 379 17.28 7.17 10.04
CA LEU A 379 18.29 7.23 9.00
C LEU A 379 18.64 5.81 8.59
N SER A 380 18.54 5.50 7.30
CA SER A 380 18.90 4.17 6.78
C SER A 380 19.81 4.26 5.55
N TYR A 381 20.66 3.24 5.43
CA TYR A 381 21.43 2.90 4.25
C TYR A 381 21.00 1.53 3.76
N ARG A 382 20.63 1.42 2.48
CA ARG A 382 20.23 0.18 1.82
C ARG A 382 21.24 -0.15 0.74
N GLU A 383 21.76 -1.37 0.79
CA GLU A 383 22.67 -1.92 -0.21
C GLU A 383 21.90 -2.90 -1.11
N ASP A 384 22.23 -2.91 -2.38
CA ASP A 384 21.66 -3.81 -3.40
C ASP A 384 20.15 -3.65 -3.65
N ALA A 385 19.57 -2.50 -3.33
CA ALA A 385 18.17 -2.21 -3.61
C ALA A 385 17.93 -1.95 -5.11
N ALA A 386 16.69 -2.16 -5.57
CA ALA A 386 16.32 -1.88 -6.95
C ALA A 386 16.41 -0.39 -7.28
N VAL A 387 17.12 -0.03 -8.35
CA VAL A 387 17.18 1.32 -8.94
C VAL A 387 16.96 1.23 -10.45
N TYR A 388 16.18 2.16 -11.01
CA TYR A 388 15.97 2.21 -12.45
C TYR A 388 17.02 3.11 -13.13
N LEU A 389 17.61 2.62 -14.21
CA LEU A 389 18.55 3.35 -15.04
C LEU A 389 17.84 4.23 -16.07
N SER A 390 18.58 5.12 -16.73
CA SER A 390 18.07 6.05 -17.74
C SER A 390 17.37 5.39 -18.93
N ASN A 391 17.68 4.12 -19.21
CA ASN A 391 17.01 3.30 -20.22
C ASN A 391 15.75 2.56 -19.69
N GLY A 392 15.32 2.82 -18.45
CA GLY A 392 14.19 2.19 -17.80
C GLY A 392 14.45 0.77 -17.26
N ALA A 393 15.66 0.23 -17.39
CA ALA A 393 16.00 -1.09 -16.87
C ALA A 393 16.33 -1.01 -15.37
N PRO A 394 15.83 -1.93 -14.55
CA PRO A 394 16.20 -1.98 -13.13
C PRO A 394 17.55 -2.66 -12.92
N THR A 395 18.34 -2.13 -11.99
CA THR A 395 19.61 -2.69 -11.52
C THR A 395 19.73 -2.55 -10.00
N ARG A 396 20.80 -3.11 -9.41
CA ARG A 396 21.12 -2.91 -8.01
C ARG A 396 21.73 -1.54 -7.77
N GLY A 397 21.46 -0.94 -6.62
CA GLY A 397 22.05 0.31 -6.21
C GLY A 397 21.94 0.52 -4.71
N ASN A 398 22.61 1.55 -4.23
CA ASN A 398 22.63 1.90 -2.82
C ASN A 398 21.83 3.17 -2.58
N LEU A 399 21.03 3.17 -1.52
CA LEU A 399 20.09 4.23 -1.17
C LEU A 399 20.31 4.73 0.25
N ILE A 400 20.25 6.05 0.43
CA ILE A 400 20.16 6.69 1.73
C ILE A 400 18.76 7.28 1.89
N GLN A 401 18.14 7.06 3.05
CA GLN A 401 16.87 7.70 3.38
C GLN A 401 16.92 8.24 4.81
N ALA A 402 16.49 9.49 4.96
CA ALA A 402 16.34 10.16 6.25
C ALA A 402 14.89 10.63 6.41
N ASN A 403 14.26 10.27 7.54
CA ASN A 403 12.96 10.76 7.96
C ASN A 403 13.11 11.56 9.25
N LEU A 404 12.39 12.67 9.34
CA LEU A 404 12.21 13.43 10.56
C LEU A 404 10.74 13.77 10.72
N ASN A 405 10.14 13.35 11.82
CA ASN A 405 8.74 13.62 12.11
C ASN A 405 8.54 14.23 13.49
N ALA A 406 7.40 14.87 13.66
CA ALA A 406 6.94 15.38 14.95
C ALA A 406 5.42 15.25 15.06
N VAL A 407 4.96 14.90 16.27
CA VAL A 407 3.56 14.94 16.66
C VAL A 407 3.44 15.91 17.85
N TYR A 408 2.62 16.94 17.69
CA TYR A 408 2.38 17.97 18.71
C TYR A 408 0.94 17.93 19.18
N MET A 409 0.73 17.50 20.42
CA MET A 409 -0.56 17.55 21.13
C MET A 409 -0.74 18.95 21.71
N LEU A 410 -1.35 19.85 20.90
CA LEU A 410 -1.54 21.24 21.26
C LEU A 410 -2.57 21.43 22.40
N GLY A 411 -3.43 20.44 22.64
CA GLY A 411 -4.49 20.51 23.61
C GLY A 411 -5.68 21.35 23.13
N PRO A 412 -6.46 21.96 24.05
CA PRO A 412 -7.60 22.78 23.71
C PRO A 412 -7.22 24.02 22.93
N THR A 413 -7.97 24.30 21.85
CA THR A 413 -7.83 25.51 21.02
C THR A 413 -9.15 26.27 20.93
N ALA A 414 -9.18 27.40 20.26
CA ALA A 414 -10.43 28.12 20.00
C ALA A 414 -11.44 27.33 19.13
N PHE A 415 -10.97 26.28 18.46
CA PHE A 415 -11.76 25.51 17.48
C PHE A 415 -12.16 24.13 17.98
N ALA A 416 -11.35 23.48 18.84
CA ALA A 416 -11.54 22.11 19.25
C ALA A 416 -11.10 21.89 20.72
N GLN A 417 -11.64 20.85 21.34
CA GLN A 417 -11.25 20.48 22.71
C GLN A 417 -9.89 19.80 22.77
N GLN A 418 -9.49 19.12 21.68
CA GLN A 418 -8.14 18.60 21.48
C GLN A 418 -7.72 18.89 20.06
N THR A 419 -6.49 19.40 19.89
CA THR A 419 -5.87 19.61 18.58
C THR A 419 -4.54 18.89 18.57
N THR A 420 -4.32 18.06 17.55
CA THR A 420 -3.05 17.37 17.31
C THR A 420 -2.52 17.78 15.95
N LEU A 421 -1.28 18.27 15.89
CA LEU A 421 -0.56 18.55 14.66
C LEU A 421 0.49 17.47 14.45
N MET A 422 0.72 17.09 13.20
CA MET A 422 1.74 16.12 12.85
C MET A 422 2.41 16.49 11.53
N GLY A 423 3.67 16.11 11.40
CA GLY A 423 4.40 16.35 10.16
C GLY A 423 5.59 15.41 10.02
N GLU A 424 5.95 15.11 8.79
CA GLU A 424 7.13 14.34 8.43
C GLU A 424 7.79 14.93 7.20
N LEU A 425 9.12 15.06 7.28
CA LEU A 425 10.00 15.40 6.16
C LEU A 425 10.86 14.18 5.85
N VAL A 426 10.86 13.76 4.59
CA VAL A 426 11.66 12.63 4.11
C VAL A 426 12.59 13.09 3.01
N HIS A 427 13.86 12.72 3.10
CA HIS A 427 14.82 12.87 2.02
C HIS A 427 15.37 11.51 1.63
N GLN A 428 15.29 11.19 0.33
CA GLN A 428 15.84 9.98 -0.28
C GLN A 428 16.93 10.35 -1.28
N ARG A 429 17.98 9.53 -1.35
CA ARG A 429 19.08 9.73 -2.29
C ARG A 429 19.62 8.39 -2.77
N ILE A 430 19.81 8.27 -4.08
CA ILE A 430 20.58 7.21 -4.71
C ILE A 430 22.06 7.57 -4.54
N ASP A 431 22.80 6.72 -3.82
CA ASP A 431 24.22 6.91 -3.56
C ASP A 431 25.07 6.40 -4.71
N SER A 432 24.80 5.16 -5.12
CA SER A 432 25.48 4.49 -6.25
C SER A 432 24.55 3.53 -6.97
N VAL A 433 24.90 3.15 -8.18
CA VAL A 433 24.22 2.12 -8.98
C VAL A 433 25.25 1.17 -9.59
N ASP A 434 24.85 -0.09 -9.75
CA ASP A 434 25.63 -1.08 -10.46
C ASP A 434 25.47 -0.89 -11.97
N THR A 435 26.57 -0.98 -12.69
CA THR A 435 26.57 -0.94 -14.16
C THR A 435 25.87 -2.17 -14.71
N LEU A 436 24.78 -1.96 -15.45
CA LEU A 436 24.06 -3.00 -16.16
C LEU A 436 24.67 -3.20 -17.56
N HIS A 437 25.19 -4.38 -17.82
CA HIS A 437 25.68 -4.76 -19.15
C HIS A 437 24.57 -5.44 -19.95
N VAL A 438 24.08 -4.76 -20.97
CA VAL A 438 23.06 -5.28 -21.89
C VAL A 438 23.71 -5.82 -23.15
N SER A 439 23.39 -7.06 -23.52
CA SER A 439 23.87 -7.69 -24.74
C SER A 439 22.71 -8.16 -25.62
N GLY A 440 22.69 -7.77 -26.86
CA GLY A 440 21.55 -7.96 -27.76
C GLY A 440 20.57 -6.79 -27.65
N GLY A 441 19.46 -6.84 -28.33
CA GLY A 441 18.48 -5.77 -28.33
C GLY A 441 18.39 -5.01 -29.63
N LEU A 442 17.58 -3.96 -29.63
CA LEU A 442 17.50 -3.05 -30.79
C LEU A 442 18.80 -2.24 -30.94
N PRO A 443 19.09 -1.68 -32.14
CA PRO A 443 20.26 -0.82 -32.35
C PRO A 443 20.28 0.33 -31.32
N GLY A 444 21.36 0.43 -30.53
CA GLY A 444 21.54 1.41 -29.47
C GLY A 444 21.20 0.93 -28.05
N GLU A 445 20.65 -0.27 -27.91
CA GLU A 445 20.29 -0.84 -26.61
C GLU A 445 21.36 -1.77 -26.01
N SER A 446 22.40 -2.11 -26.80
CA SER A 446 23.54 -2.89 -26.29
C SER A 446 24.59 -1.96 -25.71
N GLY A 447 25.12 -2.28 -24.53
CA GLY A 447 26.17 -1.49 -23.89
C GLY A 447 26.22 -1.65 -22.38
N ALA A 448 26.95 -0.74 -21.76
CA ALA A 448 27.02 -0.57 -20.32
C ALA A 448 26.22 0.67 -19.94
N PHE A 449 25.30 0.51 -18.97
CA PHE A 449 24.42 1.56 -18.47
C PHE A 449 24.67 1.74 -16.98
N ASP A 450 25.00 2.95 -16.56
CA ASP A 450 25.23 3.35 -15.16
C ASP A 450 24.63 4.74 -14.83
N ASP A 451 23.94 5.35 -15.80
CA ASP A 451 23.22 6.62 -15.62
C ASP A 451 21.78 6.33 -15.19
N PHE A 452 21.39 6.92 -14.06
CA PHE A 452 20.04 6.78 -13.48
C PHE A 452 19.24 8.09 -13.51
N GLU A 453 19.84 9.20 -13.94
CA GLU A 453 19.11 10.47 -14.08
C GLU A 453 18.45 10.55 -15.46
N TYR A 454 17.11 10.60 -15.47
CA TYR A 454 16.30 10.78 -16.68
C TYR A 454 15.01 11.52 -16.37
N ASP A 455 14.24 11.87 -17.38
CA ASP A 455 12.91 12.44 -17.19
C ASP A 455 12.07 11.52 -16.29
N GLY A 456 11.64 12.02 -15.12
CA GLY A 456 10.87 11.28 -14.14
C GLY A 456 11.67 10.67 -12.98
N GLN A 457 13.02 10.59 -13.05
CA GLN A 457 13.85 10.14 -11.93
C GLN A 457 15.04 11.06 -11.70
N THR A 458 15.28 11.42 -10.44
CA THR A 458 16.42 12.23 -10.01
C THR A 458 17.21 11.52 -8.92
N ARG A 459 18.49 11.90 -8.73
CA ARG A 459 19.36 11.35 -7.66
C ARG A 459 18.77 11.48 -6.26
N GLY A 460 18.10 12.57 -6.00
CA GLY A 460 17.47 12.82 -4.70
C GLY A 460 16.05 13.29 -4.82
N SER A 461 15.24 12.98 -3.82
CA SER A 461 13.85 13.46 -3.69
C SER A 461 13.53 13.83 -2.26
N THR A 462 12.61 14.77 -2.10
CA THR A 462 12.16 15.25 -0.79
C THR A 462 10.64 15.24 -0.73
N LEU A 463 10.11 14.55 0.27
CA LEU A 463 8.68 14.44 0.55
C LEU A 463 8.33 15.21 1.82
N LEU A 464 7.17 15.85 1.84
CA LEU A 464 6.61 16.54 2.99
C LEU A 464 5.18 16.05 3.23
N GLY A 465 4.91 15.57 4.43
CA GLY A 465 3.56 15.31 4.93
C GLY A 465 3.27 16.18 6.13
N VAL A 466 2.10 16.81 6.18
CA VAL A 466 1.61 17.52 7.35
C VAL A 466 0.14 17.20 7.57
N GLY A 467 -0.27 17.16 8.83
CA GLY A 467 -1.65 16.87 9.19
C GLY A 467 -2.08 17.57 10.47
N ALA A 468 -3.39 17.72 10.59
CA ALA A 468 -4.03 18.19 11.80
C ALA A 468 -5.30 17.37 12.06
N THR A 469 -5.53 17.01 13.33
CA THR A 469 -6.79 16.46 13.80
C THR A 469 -7.38 17.36 14.88
N PHE A 470 -8.71 17.46 14.88
CA PHE A 470 -9.47 18.27 15.81
C PHE A 470 -10.56 17.40 16.41
N ASP A 471 -10.53 17.22 17.75
CA ASP A 471 -11.46 16.36 18.46
C ASP A 471 -12.48 17.19 19.25
N TYR A 472 -13.74 16.75 19.15
CA TYR A 472 -14.91 17.34 19.77
C TYR A 472 -15.66 16.25 20.56
N PRO A 473 -15.13 15.81 21.71
CA PRO A 473 -15.80 14.80 22.54
C PRO A 473 -17.12 15.35 23.08
N GLY A 474 -18.14 14.51 23.04
CA GLY A 474 -19.47 14.87 23.53
C GLY A 474 -20.16 16.00 22.75
N LEU A 475 -19.88 16.12 21.44
CA LEU A 475 -20.53 17.13 20.57
C LEU A 475 -22.05 17.05 20.63
N PHE A 476 -22.59 15.82 20.69
CA PHE A 476 -23.97 15.51 21.01
C PHE A 476 -23.97 14.38 22.07
N SER A 477 -25.12 14.11 22.69
CA SER A 477 -25.23 13.04 23.68
C SER A 477 -24.75 11.68 23.13
N GLY A 478 -23.62 11.20 23.64
CA GLY A 478 -23.00 9.94 23.25
C GLY A 478 -22.21 9.98 21.93
N TRP A 479 -22.08 11.15 21.27
CA TRP A 479 -21.34 11.30 20.03
C TRP A 479 -20.11 12.17 20.17
N ASP A 480 -19.00 11.64 19.71
CA ASP A 480 -17.76 12.38 19.50
C ASP A 480 -17.58 12.66 18.00
N LEU A 481 -16.92 13.76 17.67
CA LEU A 481 -16.51 14.09 16.31
C LEU A 481 -15.00 14.29 16.28
N THR A 482 -14.32 13.65 15.33
CA THR A 482 -12.93 13.98 14.96
C THR A 482 -12.93 14.49 13.52
N THR A 483 -12.40 15.69 13.28
CA THR A 483 -12.13 16.17 11.93
C THR A 483 -10.63 16.11 11.64
N LYS A 484 -10.29 15.93 10.35
CA LYS A 484 -8.90 15.73 9.93
C LYS A 484 -8.61 16.43 8.62
N VAL A 485 -7.39 16.98 8.52
CA VAL A 485 -6.84 17.53 7.28
C VAL A 485 -5.41 17.03 7.16
N PHE A 486 -5.07 16.42 6.01
CA PHE A 486 -3.71 15.99 5.68
C PHE A 486 -3.31 16.54 4.33
N TRP A 487 -2.04 16.90 4.23
CA TRP A 487 -1.38 17.32 2.99
C TRP A 487 -0.10 16.53 2.81
N ASN A 488 0.06 15.89 1.65
CA ASN A 488 1.27 15.20 1.26
C ASN A 488 1.77 15.81 -0.06
N GLN A 489 3.08 16.02 -0.16
CA GLN A 489 3.68 16.62 -1.34
C GLN A 489 5.08 16.06 -1.59
N ASN A 490 5.39 15.78 -2.85
CA ASN A 490 6.75 15.71 -3.31
C ASN A 490 7.26 17.15 -3.54
N VAL A 491 8.18 17.60 -2.70
CA VAL A 491 8.67 18.98 -2.70
C VAL A 491 9.78 19.20 -3.72
N ALA A 492 10.61 18.18 -3.94
CA ALA A 492 11.75 18.25 -4.85
C ALA A 492 12.16 16.87 -5.34
N GLY A 493 12.55 16.81 -6.59
CA GLY A 493 13.03 15.58 -7.22
C GLY A 493 11.91 14.60 -7.55
N SER A 494 12.28 13.36 -7.81
CA SER A 494 11.37 12.26 -8.09
C SER A 494 11.46 11.25 -6.95
N ALA A 495 10.38 11.01 -6.24
CA ALA A 495 10.37 10.05 -5.15
C ALA A 495 10.64 8.65 -5.68
N TYR A 496 11.56 7.94 -5.04
CA TYR A 496 11.86 6.54 -5.33
C TYR A 496 10.66 5.64 -5.02
N SER A 497 9.85 6.03 -4.06
CA SER A 497 8.57 5.38 -3.74
C SER A 497 7.56 6.40 -3.21
N GLY A 498 6.33 6.35 -3.70
CA GLY A 498 5.18 7.00 -3.12
C GLY A 498 4.56 8.13 -3.93
N LEU A 499 5.26 9.20 -4.27
CA LEU A 499 4.70 10.35 -4.97
C LEU A 499 5.53 10.72 -6.21
N GLY A 500 4.87 10.98 -7.32
CA GLY A 500 5.50 11.52 -8.51
C GLY A 500 6.04 12.94 -8.29
N ARG A 501 6.85 13.44 -9.21
CA ARG A 501 7.45 14.76 -9.11
C ARG A 501 6.38 15.85 -9.04
N ASP A 502 6.49 16.74 -8.05
CA ASP A 502 5.52 17.81 -7.75
C ASP A 502 4.09 17.31 -7.44
N GLU A 503 3.88 16.03 -7.23
CA GLU A 503 2.58 15.48 -6.83
C GLU A 503 2.17 16.03 -5.47
N LYS A 504 0.89 16.39 -5.37
CA LYS A 504 0.27 16.90 -4.14
C LYS A 504 -1.03 16.15 -3.89
N ARG A 505 -1.23 15.79 -2.64
CA ARG A 505 -2.44 15.09 -2.20
C ARG A 505 -3.03 15.77 -0.98
N ILE A 506 -4.33 15.99 -0.98
CA ILE A 506 -5.07 16.49 0.17
C ILE A 506 -6.11 15.48 0.62
N THR A 507 -6.25 15.31 1.93
CA THR A 507 -7.33 14.54 2.53
C THR A 507 -8.03 15.41 3.57
N VAL A 508 -9.35 15.55 3.44
CA VAL A 508 -10.20 16.26 4.40
C VAL A 508 -11.34 15.35 4.80
N GLY A 509 -11.60 15.20 6.08
CA GLY A 509 -12.68 14.33 6.54
C GLY A 509 -13.15 14.61 7.96
N GLY A 510 -14.22 13.92 8.32
CA GLY A 510 -14.76 13.91 9.67
C GLY A 510 -15.39 12.56 9.98
N ASP A 511 -15.15 12.10 11.19
CA ASP A 511 -15.61 10.82 11.72
C ASP A 511 -16.45 11.08 12.97
N PHE A 512 -17.73 10.75 12.93
CA PHE A 512 -18.63 10.74 14.07
C PHE A 512 -18.60 9.36 14.73
N LYS A 513 -18.35 9.31 16.02
CA LYS A 513 -18.27 8.08 16.80
C LYS A 513 -19.30 8.07 17.91
N TYR A 514 -20.17 7.06 17.95
CA TYR A 514 -21.21 6.90 18.95
C TYR A 514 -20.83 5.82 19.95
N LEU A 515 -20.81 6.18 21.24
CA LEU A 515 -20.51 5.31 22.38
C LEU A 515 -19.27 4.40 22.19
N GLY A 516 -18.32 4.83 21.37
CA GLY A 516 -17.09 4.08 21.14
C GLY A 516 -17.17 2.96 20.09
N ASN A 517 -18.34 2.46 19.74
CA ASN A 517 -18.51 1.24 18.94
C ASN A 517 -18.98 1.50 17.51
N PHE A 518 -19.82 2.51 17.29
CA PHE A 518 -20.33 2.86 15.97
C PHE A 518 -19.67 4.13 15.46
N GLN A 519 -19.18 4.09 14.22
CA GLN A 519 -18.54 5.25 13.58
C GLN A 519 -19.13 5.46 12.19
N VAL A 520 -19.36 6.73 11.84
CA VAL A 520 -19.71 7.15 10.48
C VAL A 520 -18.76 8.24 10.06
N GLY A 521 -18.11 8.07 8.91
CA GLY A 521 -17.12 9.00 8.39
C GLY A 521 -17.45 9.48 6.98
N LEU A 522 -17.11 10.74 6.71
CA LEU A 522 -17.09 11.32 5.37
C LEU A 522 -15.71 11.87 5.09
N THR A 523 -15.10 11.45 3.98
CA THR A 523 -13.74 11.86 3.60
C THR A 523 -13.70 12.23 2.12
N TYR A 524 -13.05 13.33 1.81
CA TYR A 524 -12.64 13.71 0.46
C TYR A 524 -11.13 13.52 0.32
N VAL A 525 -10.71 12.93 -0.79
CA VAL A 525 -9.30 12.81 -1.19
C VAL A 525 -9.13 13.46 -2.56
N GLY A 526 -8.22 14.43 -2.65
CA GLY A 526 -7.91 15.15 -3.87
C GLY A 526 -6.44 14.97 -4.27
N TYR A 527 -6.22 14.68 -5.55
CA TYR A 527 -4.90 14.57 -6.19
C TYR A 527 -4.67 15.82 -7.03
N LEU A 528 -3.96 16.79 -6.47
CA LEU A 528 -3.87 18.13 -7.00
C LEU A 528 -2.78 18.26 -8.07
N GLY A 529 -3.09 18.99 -9.12
CA GLY A 529 -2.20 19.28 -10.25
C GLY A 529 -2.70 18.63 -11.53
N SER A 530 -1.94 18.81 -12.61
CA SER A 530 -2.25 18.19 -13.91
C SER A 530 -1.61 16.80 -14.01
N ALA A 531 -2.21 15.93 -14.81
CA ALA A 531 -1.60 14.68 -15.24
C ALA A 531 -0.24 14.91 -15.89
N ASP A 532 0.76 14.13 -15.50
CA ASP A 532 2.12 14.21 -16.03
C ASP A 532 2.81 12.85 -15.88
N ILE A 533 2.59 12.00 -16.86
CA ILE A 533 3.03 10.60 -16.84
C ILE A 533 4.55 10.51 -16.78
N ALA A 534 5.27 11.36 -17.53
CA ALA A 534 6.73 11.39 -17.58
C ALA A 534 7.34 11.69 -16.20
N ASN A 535 6.67 12.48 -15.37
CA ASN A 535 7.09 12.80 -14.00
C ASN A 535 6.40 11.94 -12.92
N GLY A 536 5.75 10.84 -13.30
CA GLY A 536 5.13 9.90 -12.37
C GLY A 536 3.81 10.36 -11.75
N ARG A 537 3.22 11.49 -12.19
CA ARG A 537 1.88 11.92 -11.74
C ARG A 537 0.79 11.19 -12.53
N THR A 538 0.44 9.99 -12.07
CA THR A 538 -0.51 9.08 -12.74
C THR A 538 -1.88 9.03 -12.06
N LEU A 539 -2.09 9.79 -10.98
CA LEU A 539 -3.31 9.79 -10.16
C LEU A 539 -4.04 11.14 -10.12
N ALA A 540 -3.67 12.12 -10.97
CA ALA A 540 -4.22 13.48 -10.91
C ALA A 540 -5.73 13.59 -11.22
N ASP A 541 -6.37 12.55 -11.73
CA ASP A 541 -7.82 12.48 -11.97
C ASP A 541 -8.55 11.52 -11.03
N ARG A 542 -7.89 11.11 -9.94
CA ARG A 542 -8.41 10.11 -8.98
C ARG A 542 -9.11 10.71 -7.76
N ASP A 543 -9.56 11.94 -7.85
CA ASP A 543 -10.32 12.59 -6.77
C ASP A 543 -11.60 11.83 -6.45
N TYR A 544 -11.87 11.63 -5.15
CA TYR A 544 -13.08 10.95 -4.72
C TYR A 544 -13.60 11.44 -3.37
N VAL A 545 -14.88 11.20 -3.14
CA VAL A 545 -15.53 11.30 -1.83
C VAL A 545 -15.92 9.91 -1.36
N SER A 546 -15.75 9.66 -0.07
CA SER A 546 -16.04 8.37 0.55
C SER A 546 -16.90 8.53 1.81
N LEU A 547 -17.93 7.71 1.91
CA LEU A 547 -18.72 7.49 3.12
C LEU A 547 -18.36 6.11 3.67
N ASN A 548 -18.05 6.05 4.96
CA ASN A 548 -17.85 4.78 5.67
C ASN A 548 -18.72 4.71 6.92
N ALA A 549 -19.17 3.51 7.26
CA ALA A 549 -19.89 3.20 8.50
C ALA A 549 -19.28 1.92 9.10
N LYS A 550 -18.80 2.01 10.33
CA LYS A 550 -18.09 0.94 11.02
C LYS A 550 -18.76 0.64 12.35
N TYR A 551 -18.90 -0.63 12.67
CA TYR A 551 -19.37 -1.10 13.97
C TYR A 551 -18.42 -2.19 14.50
N THR A 552 -18.02 -2.07 15.77
CA THR A 552 -17.17 -3.06 16.46
C THR A 552 -17.91 -3.63 17.66
N TYR A 553 -17.99 -4.97 17.68
CA TYR A 553 -18.57 -5.77 18.75
C TYR A 553 -17.53 -6.17 19.78
#